data_9e573f43d437794da27b6c963d5f311d
#
_entry.id   9e573f43d437794da27b6c963d5f311d
#
_cell.length_a   1.000
_cell.length_b   1.000
_cell.length_c   1.000
_cell.angle_alpha   90.00
_cell.angle_beta   90.00
_cell.angle_gamma   90.00
#
_symmetry.space_group_name_H-M   'P 1'
#
loop_
_entity.id
_entity.type
_entity.pdbx_description
1 polymer ?
#
loop_
_entity_poly.entity_id
_entity_poly.type
_entity_poly.pdbx_seq_one_letter_code
_entity_poly.pdbx_strand_id
1 'polypeptide(L)'
;MDGKLIFLGLVIGILILAWVGAGVLWHAAEMAEIVAPLDPYEVEELSVMTVGTGNEYENPNRHGPSTAITLGRTVVLVDVGRGIAEGLRAAKIPLNQPSLIVLTNVLPLNTLGLDDLLMTGWLVPREERMRIVGPVGTRKLVESLEDAYAAGREALGSSLGLTPAGGRIEVTEVSDGYQEELDGLTIEARALPGGPLPTLAWRFSDGKSRIVVSGSGWGQDVLASFAGGADVLVHEAAYLPTVAELEGTGAEVAHPERLELEAEFHTSILEVGKLATQAQIDRLVLVRLRPPPFFDLQVRSLVANDYEGEIVVANDGDTVFP
;
A
#
# COMPACT_ATOMS: atom_id res chain seq x y z
N MET A 1 -15.44 -60.46 20.76
CA MET A 1 -15.02 -59.26 20.01
C MET A 1 -13.65 -59.55 19.45
N ASP A 2 -13.48 -59.51 18.13
CA ASP A 2 -12.22 -59.91 17.49
C ASP A 2 -11.07 -59.02 17.90
N GLY A 3 -9.97 -59.57 18.42
CA GLY A 3 -8.80 -58.79 18.86
C GLY A 3 -8.26 -57.85 17.80
N LYS A 4 -8.49 -58.19 16.53
CA LYS A 4 -8.15 -57.34 15.37
C LYS A 4 -8.98 -56.06 15.30
N LEU A 5 -10.26 -56.10 15.70
CA LEU A 5 -11.13 -54.95 15.73
C LEU A 5 -10.76 -54.00 16.90
N ILE A 6 -10.36 -54.55 18.03
CA ILE A 6 -9.88 -53.73 19.18
C ILE A 6 -8.55 -53.05 18.81
N PHE A 7 -7.63 -53.77 18.20
CA PHE A 7 -6.37 -53.23 17.74
C PHE A 7 -6.55 -52.12 16.69
N LEU A 8 -7.42 -52.34 15.70
CA LEU A 8 -7.74 -51.33 14.69
C LEU A 8 -8.36 -50.06 15.32
N GLY A 9 -9.27 -50.25 16.28
CA GLY A 9 -9.87 -49.13 17.01
C GLY A 9 -8.85 -48.31 17.82
N LEU A 10 -7.89 -48.99 18.46
CA LEU A 10 -6.78 -48.33 19.16
C LEU A 10 -5.86 -47.53 18.22
N VAL A 11 -5.51 -48.11 17.07
CA VAL A 11 -4.69 -47.43 16.05
C VAL A 11 -5.40 -46.19 15.51
N ILE A 12 -6.69 -46.31 15.18
CA ILE A 12 -7.50 -45.20 14.69
C ILE A 12 -7.58 -44.10 15.80
N GLY A 13 -7.82 -44.48 17.05
CA GLY A 13 -7.85 -43.55 18.18
C GLY A 13 -6.55 -42.78 18.36
N ILE A 14 -5.40 -43.48 18.25
CA ILE A 14 -4.07 -42.83 18.32
C ILE A 14 -3.86 -41.87 17.14
N LEU A 15 -4.25 -42.26 15.93
CA LEU A 15 -4.14 -41.39 14.74
C LEU A 15 -5.01 -40.14 14.87
N ILE A 16 -6.22 -40.28 15.39
CA ILE A 16 -7.11 -39.13 15.63
C ILE A 16 -6.49 -38.19 16.69
N LEU A 17 -5.99 -38.74 17.79
CA LEU A 17 -5.33 -37.94 18.85
C LEU A 17 -4.07 -37.24 18.32
N ALA A 18 -3.28 -37.92 17.50
CA ALA A 18 -2.10 -37.32 16.88
C ALA A 18 -2.49 -36.18 15.92
N TRP A 19 -3.55 -36.38 15.12
CA TRP A 19 -4.05 -35.36 14.18
C TRP A 19 -4.61 -34.15 14.93
N VAL A 20 -5.44 -34.36 15.97
CA VAL A 20 -5.93 -33.28 16.84
C VAL A 20 -4.80 -32.56 17.54
N GLY A 21 -3.82 -33.29 18.09
CA GLY A 21 -2.65 -32.71 18.73
C GLY A 21 -1.80 -31.86 17.76
N ALA A 22 -1.60 -32.35 16.55
CA ALA A 22 -0.91 -31.59 15.49
C ALA A 22 -1.69 -30.31 15.12
N GLY A 23 -3.02 -30.39 15.01
CA GLY A 23 -3.88 -29.23 14.76
C GLY A 23 -3.82 -28.18 15.86
N VAL A 24 -3.83 -28.60 17.12
CA VAL A 24 -3.70 -27.69 18.27
C VAL A 24 -2.32 -27.02 18.29
N LEU A 25 -1.25 -27.78 18.04
CA LEU A 25 0.11 -27.25 17.99
C LEU A 25 0.28 -26.25 16.82
N TRP A 26 -0.27 -26.58 15.66
CA TRP A 26 -0.29 -25.68 14.51
C TRP A 26 -0.99 -24.36 14.87
N HIS A 27 -2.22 -24.44 15.38
CA HIS A 27 -2.98 -23.25 15.74
C HIS A 27 -2.30 -22.43 16.84
N ALA A 28 -1.68 -23.09 17.84
CA ALA A 28 -0.88 -22.40 18.86
C ALA A 28 0.34 -21.69 18.26
N ALA A 29 1.03 -22.31 17.29
CA ALA A 29 2.15 -21.69 16.59
C ALA A 29 1.70 -20.49 15.75
N GLU A 30 0.61 -20.62 15.04
CA GLU A 30 0.00 -19.53 14.27
C GLU A 30 -0.39 -18.34 15.17
N MET A 31 -1.04 -18.61 16.30
CA MET A 31 -1.38 -17.59 17.28
C MET A 31 -0.14 -16.94 17.91
N ALA A 32 0.90 -17.71 18.18
CA ALA A 32 2.15 -17.19 18.70
C ALA A 32 2.83 -16.24 17.67
N GLU A 33 2.77 -16.57 16.39
CA GLU A 33 3.30 -15.71 15.32
C GLU A 33 2.52 -14.38 15.21
N ILE A 34 1.20 -14.41 15.41
CA ILE A 34 0.37 -13.20 15.40
C ILE A 34 0.72 -12.25 16.53
N VAL A 35 1.00 -12.75 17.74
CA VAL A 35 1.26 -11.92 18.93
C VAL A 35 2.74 -11.63 19.18
N ALA A 36 3.66 -12.39 18.58
CA ALA A 36 5.08 -12.18 18.74
C ALA A 36 5.51 -10.82 18.15
N PRO A 37 6.41 -10.09 18.83
CA PRO A 37 7.06 -8.94 18.22
C PRO A 37 7.76 -9.35 16.93
N LEU A 38 7.67 -8.51 15.89
CA LEU A 38 8.44 -8.72 14.67
C LEU A 38 9.87 -8.21 14.87
N ASP A 39 10.82 -8.92 14.28
CA ASP A 39 12.18 -8.41 14.11
C ASP A 39 12.15 -7.20 13.15
N PRO A 40 13.10 -6.27 13.27
CA PRO A 40 13.23 -5.18 12.32
C PRO A 40 13.36 -5.69 10.90
N TYR A 41 12.53 -5.13 10.01
CA TYR A 41 12.63 -5.41 8.58
C TYR A 41 13.89 -4.77 8.01
N GLU A 42 14.68 -5.51 7.24
CA GLU A 42 15.94 -5.03 6.68
C GLU A 42 16.17 -5.63 5.29
N VAL A 43 16.47 -4.75 4.32
CA VAL A 43 16.77 -5.11 2.93
C VAL A 43 17.93 -4.25 2.45
N GLU A 44 19.02 -4.86 1.98
CA GLU A 44 20.25 -4.13 1.61
C GLU A 44 20.05 -3.20 0.40
N GLU A 45 19.25 -3.62 -0.58
CA GLU A 45 19.01 -2.90 -1.82
C GLU A 45 17.73 -2.09 -1.74
N LEU A 46 17.68 -0.98 -2.51
CA LEU A 46 16.45 -0.22 -2.69
C LEU A 46 15.36 -1.14 -3.22
N SER A 47 14.19 -1.14 -2.58
CA SER A 47 13.07 -1.95 -3.03
C SER A 47 11.73 -1.28 -2.75
N VAL A 48 10.71 -1.74 -3.46
CA VAL A 48 9.32 -1.36 -3.23
C VAL A 48 8.51 -2.59 -2.85
N MET A 49 7.75 -2.47 -1.77
CA MET A 49 6.81 -3.49 -1.34
C MET A 49 5.40 -2.91 -1.37
N THR A 50 4.48 -3.62 -2.02
CA THR A 50 3.07 -3.25 -2.07
C THR A 50 2.36 -3.75 -0.82
N VAL A 51 2.26 -2.91 0.22
CA VAL A 51 1.61 -3.26 1.51
C VAL A 51 0.10 -3.38 1.34
N GLY A 52 -0.48 -2.54 0.47
CA GLY A 52 -1.88 -2.58 0.10
C GLY A 52 -2.09 -2.17 -1.35
N THR A 53 -2.77 -3.01 -2.11
CA THR A 53 -3.00 -2.85 -3.56
C THR A 53 -4.45 -2.62 -3.93
N GLY A 54 -5.34 -2.53 -2.94
CA GLY A 54 -6.77 -2.33 -3.13
C GLY A 54 -7.12 -0.91 -3.61
N ASN A 55 -8.33 -0.77 -4.08
CA ASN A 55 -8.95 0.48 -4.50
C ASN A 55 -10.03 0.92 -3.48
N GLU A 56 -10.94 1.80 -3.87
CA GLU A 56 -12.03 2.31 -3.04
C GLU A 56 -13.09 1.25 -2.67
N TYR A 57 -13.15 0.12 -3.38
CA TYR A 57 -14.08 -0.96 -3.09
C TYR A 57 -13.60 -1.84 -1.94
N GLU A 58 -14.52 -2.35 -1.17
CA GLU A 58 -14.21 -3.38 -0.18
C GLU A 58 -13.75 -4.67 -0.87
N ASN A 59 -12.55 -5.10 -0.50
CA ASN A 59 -12.00 -6.38 -0.93
C ASN A 59 -11.34 -7.05 0.27
N PRO A 60 -11.81 -8.22 0.71
CA PRO A 60 -11.26 -8.92 1.87
C PRO A 60 -9.81 -9.39 1.66
N ASN A 61 -9.36 -9.46 0.41
CA ASN A 61 -8.05 -9.96 0.05
C ASN A 61 -7.04 -8.84 -0.31
N ARG A 62 -7.44 -7.55 -0.18
CA ARG A 62 -6.58 -6.42 -0.51
C ARG A 62 -6.79 -5.27 0.46
N HIS A 63 -5.72 -4.84 1.10
CA HIS A 63 -5.71 -3.64 1.92
C HIS A 63 -5.80 -2.38 1.04
N GLY A 64 -6.18 -1.27 1.63
CA GLY A 64 -6.18 0.04 0.96
C GLY A 64 -4.78 0.43 0.51
N PRO A 65 -4.67 1.40 -0.43
CA PRO A 65 -3.39 1.73 -1.06
C PRO A 65 -2.32 2.10 -0.03
N SER A 66 -1.22 1.37 -0.06
CA SER A 66 -0.01 1.69 0.69
C SER A 66 1.19 0.98 0.07
N THR A 67 2.27 1.71 -0.09
CA THR A 67 3.51 1.20 -0.66
C THR A 67 4.66 1.50 0.31
N ALA A 68 5.46 0.51 0.67
CA ALA A 68 6.67 0.70 1.45
C ALA A 68 7.89 0.78 0.53
N ILE A 69 8.67 1.83 0.67
CA ILE A 69 10.00 1.98 0.07
C ILE A 69 11.01 1.63 1.14
N THR A 70 11.92 0.71 0.83
CA THR A 70 12.86 0.19 1.81
C THR A 70 14.30 0.25 1.31
N LEU A 71 15.22 0.66 2.19
CA LEU A 71 16.67 0.66 1.97
C LEU A 71 17.37 0.45 3.32
N GLY A 72 18.15 -0.61 3.45
CA GLY A 72 18.67 -1.02 4.75
C GLY A 72 17.52 -1.26 5.72
N ARG A 73 17.53 -0.54 6.85
CA ARG A 73 16.44 -0.58 7.85
C ARG A 73 15.45 0.57 7.72
N THR A 74 15.69 1.47 6.80
CA THR A 74 14.79 2.61 6.54
C THR A 74 13.55 2.14 5.82
N VAL A 75 12.39 2.49 6.34
CA VAL A 75 11.08 2.21 5.76
C VAL A 75 10.31 3.52 5.63
N VAL A 76 10.00 3.89 4.40
CA VAL A 76 9.15 5.03 4.06
C VAL A 76 7.84 4.51 3.50
N LEU A 77 6.71 4.94 4.07
CA LEU A 77 5.40 4.59 3.53
C LEU A 77 4.91 5.68 2.56
N VAL A 78 4.46 5.27 1.40
CA VAL A 78 3.72 6.11 0.46
C VAL A 78 2.24 5.76 0.56
N ASP A 79 1.45 6.70 1.04
CA ASP A 79 0.05 6.54 1.42
C ASP A 79 -0.18 5.48 2.52
N VAL A 80 -1.29 5.62 3.22
CA VAL A 80 -1.70 4.75 4.34
C VAL A 80 -3.21 4.49 4.24
N GLY A 81 -3.58 3.60 3.34
CA GLY A 81 -4.97 3.18 3.16
C GLY A 81 -5.48 2.29 4.30
N ARG A 82 -6.76 1.94 4.25
CA ARG A 82 -7.38 1.09 5.28
C ARG A 82 -6.65 -0.26 5.43
N GLY A 83 -6.55 -0.78 6.65
CA GLY A 83 -5.91 -2.05 6.94
C GLY A 83 -4.39 -2.01 6.88
N ILE A 84 -3.79 -0.81 7.04
CA ILE A 84 -2.34 -0.63 6.99
C ILE A 84 -1.62 -1.44 8.08
N ALA A 85 -2.19 -1.54 9.28
CA ALA A 85 -1.58 -2.25 10.40
C ALA A 85 -1.49 -3.76 10.09
N GLU A 86 -2.57 -4.35 9.58
CA GLU A 86 -2.61 -5.75 9.14
C GLU A 86 -1.70 -5.98 7.94
N GLY A 87 -1.68 -5.05 6.98
CA GLY A 87 -0.82 -5.10 5.80
C GLY A 87 0.66 -5.10 6.18
N LEU A 88 1.10 -4.21 7.05
CA LEU A 88 2.48 -4.17 7.56
C LEU A 88 2.82 -5.46 8.32
N ARG A 89 1.89 -5.96 9.14
CA ARG A 89 2.08 -7.23 9.86
C ARG A 89 2.26 -8.39 8.89
N ALA A 90 1.43 -8.49 7.86
CA ALA A 90 1.54 -9.52 6.83
C ALA A 90 2.85 -9.41 6.03
N ALA A 91 3.31 -8.18 5.78
CA ALA A 91 4.57 -7.84 5.14
C ALA A 91 5.79 -8.05 6.06
N LYS A 92 5.60 -8.45 7.32
CA LYS A 92 6.64 -8.61 8.35
C LYS A 92 7.38 -7.30 8.68
N ILE A 93 6.76 -6.16 8.48
CA ILE A 93 7.27 -4.85 8.87
C ILE A 93 6.68 -4.46 10.22
N PRO A 94 7.50 -4.24 11.28
CA PRO A 94 7.01 -3.76 12.57
C PRO A 94 6.29 -2.42 12.46
N LEU A 95 5.15 -2.26 13.13
CA LEU A 95 4.33 -1.03 13.08
C LEU A 95 5.04 0.23 13.55
N ASN A 96 6.08 0.07 14.39
CA ASN A 96 6.89 1.17 14.90
C ASN A 96 8.12 1.48 14.04
N GLN A 97 8.38 0.69 12.99
CA GLN A 97 9.58 0.87 12.15
C GLN A 97 9.47 1.98 11.11
N PRO A 98 8.33 2.19 10.41
CA PRO A 98 8.24 3.31 9.47
C PRO A 98 8.55 4.63 10.19
N SER A 99 9.57 5.35 9.68
CA SER A 99 10.03 6.63 10.25
C SER A 99 9.45 7.84 9.54
N LEU A 100 8.99 7.63 8.30
CA LEU A 100 8.42 8.65 7.44
C LEU A 100 7.21 8.10 6.70
N ILE A 101 6.15 8.89 6.67
CA ILE A 101 5.00 8.71 5.78
C ILE A 101 5.02 9.86 4.77
N VAL A 102 4.94 9.55 3.48
CA VAL A 102 4.70 10.55 2.45
C VAL A 102 3.31 10.31 1.85
N LEU A 103 2.52 11.36 1.72
CA LEU A 103 1.19 11.28 1.15
C LEU A 103 1.17 11.80 -0.28
N THR A 104 0.54 11.05 -1.18
CA THR A 104 0.32 11.52 -2.55
C THR A 104 -0.78 12.58 -2.60
N ASN A 105 -1.83 12.42 -1.83
CA ASN A 105 -2.89 13.39 -1.60
C ASN A 105 -3.66 13.05 -0.31
N VAL A 106 -4.64 13.87 0.05
CA VAL A 106 -5.46 13.68 1.26
C VAL A 106 -6.83 13.02 0.99
N LEU A 107 -6.97 12.29 -0.12
CA LEU A 107 -8.18 11.51 -0.35
C LEU A 107 -8.33 10.40 0.70
N PRO A 108 -9.57 10.10 1.14
CA PRO A 108 -9.82 9.06 2.13
C PRO A 108 -9.17 7.72 1.76
N LEU A 109 -9.23 7.33 0.48
CA LEU A 109 -8.60 6.10 -0.01
C LEU A 109 -7.14 5.97 0.43
N ASN A 110 -6.38 7.05 0.38
CA ASN A 110 -4.95 7.10 0.67
C ASN A 110 -4.63 7.30 2.16
N THR A 111 -5.62 7.63 3.00
CA THR A 111 -5.39 8.11 4.39
C THR A 111 -6.24 7.43 5.46
N LEU A 112 -7.19 6.54 5.09
CA LEU A 112 -8.10 5.91 6.06
C LEU A 112 -7.43 4.99 7.08
N GLY A 113 -6.19 4.62 6.90
CA GLY A 113 -5.42 3.85 7.89
C GLY A 113 -4.46 4.71 8.72
N LEU A 114 -4.47 6.04 8.50
CA LEU A 114 -3.49 6.92 9.16
C LEU A 114 -3.66 6.95 10.69
N ASP A 115 -4.89 7.04 11.16
CA ASP A 115 -5.20 7.02 12.59
C ASP A 115 -4.84 5.69 13.23
N ASP A 116 -5.14 4.55 12.58
CA ASP A 116 -4.76 3.23 13.05
C ASP A 116 -3.23 3.10 13.16
N LEU A 117 -2.48 3.44 12.11
CA LEU A 117 -1.02 3.39 12.15
C LEU A 117 -0.42 4.28 13.24
N LEU A 118 -0.97 5.49 13.43
CA LEU A 118 -0.50 6.43 14.44
C LEU A 118 -0.80 5.94 15.85
N MET A 119 -1.98 5.40 16.10
CA MET A 119 -2.40 4.91 17.42
C MET A 119 -1.80 3.55 17.73
N THR A 120 -2.00 2.56 16.88
CA THR A 120 -1.49 1.20 17.08
C THR A 120 0.04 1.16 17.04
N GLY A 121 0.67 1.92 16.16
CA GLY A 121 2.13 2.05 16.09
C GLY A 121 2.75 2.75 17.30
N TRP A 122 1.98 3.54 18.07
CA TRP A 122 2.43 4.12 19.34
C TRP A 122 2.29 3.15 20.51
N LEU A 123 1.27 2.27 20.49
CA LEU A 123 1.10 1.20 21.48
C LEU A 123 2.22 0.15 21.40
N VAL A 124 2.71 -0.14 20.19
CA VAL A 124 3.97 -0.85 19.97
C VAL A 124 5.08 0.17 20.26
N PRO A 125 6.06 -0.10 21.16
CA PRO A 125 6.99 0.91 21.64
C PRO A 125 7.69 1.66 20.50
N ARG A 126 7.19 2.87 20.16
CA ARG A 126 7.85 3.82 19.27
C ARG A 126 8.55 4.85 20.15
N GLU A 127 9.83 5.01 19.95
CA GLU A 127 10.65 5.93 20.74
C GLU A 127 10.74 7.32 20.10
N GLU A 128 10.67 7.36 18.76
CA GLU A 128 10.80 8.57 17.98
C GLU A 128 9.44 9.08 17.46
N ARG A 129 9.41 10.38 17.11
CA ARG A 129 8.24 11.01 16.50
C ARG A 129 7.98 10.42 15.10
N MET A 130 6.71 10.31 14.72
CA MET A 130 6.32 10.02 13.35
C MET A 130 6.40 11.29 12.50
N ARG A 131 7.08 11.21 11.37
CA ARG A 131 7.13 12.29 10.38
C ARG A 131 6.12 12.00 9.26
N ILE A 132 5.36 13.03 8.90
CA ILE A 132 4.40 12.96 7.79
C ILE A 132 4.67 14.14 6.86
N VAL A 133 4.95 13.82 5.60
CA VAL A 133 5.17 14.80 4.54
C VAL A 133 4.09 14.62 3.49
N GLY A 134 3.43 15.69 3.07
CA GLY A 134 2.37 15.57 2.07
C GLY A 134 1.95 16.93 1.52
N PRO A 135 0.99 16.95 0.59
CA PRO A 135 0.50 18.19 0.00
C PRO A 135 -0.30 19.01 1.01
N VAL A 136 -0.65 20.24 0.61
CA VAL A 136 -1.56 21.10 1.40
C VAL A 136 -2.84 20.35 1.76
N GLY A 137 -3.24 20.43 3.03
CA GLY A 137 -4.35 19.69 3.64
C GLY A 137 -3.90 18.57 4.59
N THR A 138 -2.65 18.11 4.47
CA THR A 138 -2.07 17.06 5.33
C THR A 138 -2.07 17.47 6.79
N ARG A 139 -1.65 18.69 7.09
CA ARG A 139 -1.63 19.23 8.47
C ARG A 139 -3.03 19.26 9.08
N LYS A 140 -4.01 19.75 8.33
CA LYS A 140 -5.40 19.82 8.82
C LYS A 140 -5.98 18.44 9.08
N LEU A 141 -5.67 17.46 8.23
CA LEU A 141 -6.07 16.06 8.43
C LEU A 141 -5.50 15.52 9.74
N VAL A 142 -4.18 15.62 9.93
CA VAL A 142 -3.49 15.08 11.10
C VAL A 142 -3.98 15.76 12.40
N GLU A 143 -4.04 17.09 12.44
CA GLU A 143 -4.57 17.83 13.60
C GLU A 143 -5.99 17.39 13.96
N SER A 144 -6.84 17.15 12.95
CA SER A 144 -8.22 16.68 13.19
C SER A 144 -8.25 15.27 13.78
N LEU A 145 -7.37 14.39 13.36
CA LEU A 145 -7.24 13.03 13.94
C LEU A 145 -6.66 13.12 15.38
N GLU A 146 -5.66 13.94 15.62
CA GLU A 146 -5.12 14.16 16.97
C GLU A 146 -6.18 14.68 17.93
N ASP A 147 -6.98 15.67 17.51
CA ASP A 147 -8.09 16.22 18.29
C ASP A 147 -9.16 15.14 18.57
N ALA A 148 -9.55 14.36 17.57
CA ALA A 148 -10.55 13.30 17.70
C ALA A 148 -10.14 12.23 18.73
N TYR A 149 -8.85 11.90 18.81
CA TYR A 149 -8.34 10.86 19.71
C TYR A 149 -7.69 11.41 20.99
N ALA A 150 -7.69 12.73 21.24
CA ALA A 150 -6.97 13.38 22.33
C ALA A 150 -7.23 12.73 23.70
N ALA A 151 -8.49 12.53 24.06
CA ALA A 151 -8.86 11.94 25.35
C ALA A 151 -8.38 10.49 25.50
N GLY A 152 -8.51 9.70 24.43
CA GLY A 152 -8.02 8.30 24.40
C GLY A 152 -6.51 8.22 24.52
N ARG A 153 -5.79 9.08 23.82
CA ARG A 153 -4.32 9.18 23.86
C ARG A 153 -3.83 9.55 25.25
N GLU A 154 -4.45 10.53 25.91
CA GLU A 154 -4.09 10.92 27.28
C GLU A 154 -4.29 9.77 28.25
N ALA A 155 -5.44 9.07 28.18
CA ALA A 155 -5.75 7.94 29.05
C ALA A 155 -4.77 6.79 28.86
N LEU A 156 -4.48 6.39 27.61
CA LEU A 156 -3.55 5.32 27.27
C LEU A 156 -2.11 5.67 27.65
N GLY A 157 -1.65 6.86 27.29
CA GLY A 157 -0.31 7.33 27.61
C GLY A 157 -0.03 7.30 29.12
N SER A 158 -0.97 7.77 29.93
CA SER A 158 -0.86 7.75 31.40
C SER A 158 -0.95 6.34 31.98
N SER A 159 -1.87 5.50 31.46
CA SER A 159 -2.11 4.16 32.02
C SER A 159 -1.03 3.15 31.66
N LEU A 160 -0.44 3.27 30.47
CA LEU A 160 0.53 2.31 29.95
C LEU A 160 1.98 2.82 30.05
N GLY A 161 2.19 4.06 30.52
CA GLY A 161 3.52 4.66 30.62
C GLY A 161 4.20 4.83 29.26
N LEU A 162 3.41 5.11 28.21
CA LEU A 162 3.93 5.25 26.85
C LEU A 162 4.85 6.47 26.74
N THR A 163 5.87 6.35 25.89
CA THR A 163 6.80 7.46 25.64
C THR A 163 6.10 8.61 24.94
N PRO A 164 6.06 9.83 25.55
CA PRO A 164 5.42 10.98 24.89
C PRO A 164 6.03 11.31 23.52
N ALA A 165 7.33 11.06 23.33
CA ALA A 165 8.02 11.28 22.07
C ALA A 165 7.46 10.40 20.94
N GLY A 166 7.21 9.12 21.21
CA GLY A 166 6.62 8.19 20.22
C GLY A 166 5.21 8.52 19.79
N GLY A 167 4.48 9.26 20.63
CA GLY A 167 3.15 9.78 20.27
C GLY A 167 3.16 11.15 19.55
N ARG A 168 4.34 11.76 19.34
CA ARG A 168 4.44 13.03 18.60
C ARG A 168 4.40 12.81 17.09
N ILE A 169 3.70 13.71 16.43
CA ILE A 169 3.60 13.73 14.98
C ILE A 169 4.16 15.06 14.48
N GLU A 170 5.04 14.98 13.51
CA GLU A 170 5.59 16.14 12.81
C GLU A 170 5.08 16.16 11.38
N VAL A 171 4.35 17.22 11.02
CA VAL A 171 3.77 17.38 9.69
C VAL A 171 4.52 18.45 8.92
N THR A 172 4.95 18.10 7.72
CA THR A 172 5.50 19.05 6.73
C THR A 172 4.61 19.05 5.49
N GLU A 173 4.00 20.18 5.18
CA GLU A 173 3.30 20.36 3.91
C GLU A 173 4.27 20.84 2.85
N VAL A 174 4.22 20.17 1.69
CA VAL A 174 5.14 20.41 0.59
C VAL A 174 4.40 20.57 -0.73
N SER A 175 5.11 21.06 -1.72
CA SER A 175 4.63 21.27 -3.08
C SER A 175 5.65 20.75 -4.10
N ASP A 176 5.48 21.16 -5.34
CA ASP A 176 6.39 20.81 -6.43
C ASP A 176 7.86 21.15 -6.11
N GLY A 177 8.75 20.23 -6.46
CA GLY A 177 10.20 20.41 -6.29
C GLY A 177 10.71 20.15 -4.87
N TYR A 178 9.91 19.64 -3.95
CA TYR A 178 10.43 19.20 -2.66
C TYR A 178 11.46 18.09 -2.81
N GLN A 179 12.52 18.17 -1.99
CA GLN A 179 13.56 17.16 -1.91
C GLN A 179 14.11 17.06 -0.49
N GLU A 180 14.38 15.83 -0.03
CA GLU A 180 15.13 15.56 1.19
C GLU A 180 16.00 14.30 1.06
N GLU A 181 16.98 14.17 1.96
CA GLU A 181 17.80 12.98 2.13
C GLU A 181 17.45 12.30 3.45
N LEU A 182 17.25 10.97 3.40
CA LEU A 182 16.98 10.16 4.57
C LEU A 182 17.76 8.85 4.48
N ASP A 183 18.78 8.69 5.32
CA ASP A 183 19.58 7.45 5.44
C ASP A 183 20.13 6.91 4.09
N GLY A 184 20.57 7.81 3.22
CA GLY A 184 21.07 7.46 1.89
C GLY A 184 19.99 7.34 0.81
N LEU A 185 18.74 7.61 1.16
CA LEU A 185 17.61 7.65 0.24
C LEU A 185 17.29 9.11 -0.10
N THR A 186 17.44 9.49 -1.35
CA THR A 186 16.94 10.77 -1.88
C THR A 186 15.45 10.64 -2.16
N ILE A 187 14.64 11.54 -1.60
CA ILE A 187 13.17 11.58 -1.72
C ILE A 187 12.77 12.88 -2.40
N GLU A 188 12.03 12.80 -3.50
CA GLU A 188 11.61 13.97 -4.27
C GLU A 188 10.11 13.94 -4.55
N ALA A 189 9.47 15.10 -4.55
CA ALA A 189 8.08 15.27 -4.91
C ALA A 189 7.88 16.07 -6.19
N ARG A 190 6.92 15.65 -7.00
CA ARG A 190 6.43 16.36 -8.18
C ARG A 190 4.92 16.54 -8.10
N ALA A 191 4.45 17.78 -8.24
CA ALA A 191 3.03 18.05 -8.32
C ALA A 191 2.42 17.52 -9.64
N LEU A 192 1.32 16.79 -9.53
CA LEU A 192 0.51 16.31 -10.65
C LEU A 192 -0.71 17.22 -10.81
N PRO A 193 -0.81 17.96 -11.93
CA PRO A 193 -1.93 18.84 -12.18
C PRO A 193 -3.18 18.09 -12.63
N GLY A 194 -4.34 18.75 -12.57
CA GLY A 194 -5.59 18.29 -13.16
C GLY A 194 -6.59 17.68 -12.17
N GLY A 195 -6.16 17.30 -10.97
CA GLY A 195 -7.05 16.76 -9.96
C GLY A 195 -7.77 17.83 -9.12
N PRO A 196 -8.84 17.45 -8.38
CA PRO A 196 -9.58 18.36 -7.51
C PRO A 196 -8.83 18.71 -6.22
N LEU A 197 -7.77 17.99 -5.91
CA LEU A 197 -6.91 18.21 -4.74
C LEU A 197 -5.45 18.27 -5.14
N PRO A 198 -4.60 18.98 -4.38
CA PRO A 198 -3.16 18.93 -4.56
C PRO A 198 -2.68 17.46 -4.49
N THR A 199 -2.00 17.01 -5.54
CA THR A 199 -1.52 15.64 -5.67
C THR A 199 -0.04 15.64 -6.02
N LEU A 200 0.72 14.74 -5.40
CA LEU A 200 2.15 14.56 -5.57
C LEU A 200 2.46 13.15 -6.07
N ALA A 201 3.37 13.04 -7.02
CA ALA A 201 4.13 11.81 -7.26
C ALA A 201 5.43 11.89 -6.45
N TRP A 202 5.91 10.73 -6.00
CA TRP A 202 7.11 10.60 -5.21
C TRP A 202 8.17 9.79 -5.95
N ARG A 203 9.41 10.26 -5.96
CA ARG A 203 10.57 9.55 -6.48
C ARG A 203 11.56 9.26 -5.36
N PHE A 204 12.08 8.05 -5.36
CA PHE A 204 13.05 7.55 -4.39
C PHE A 204 14.28 7.05 -5.14
N SER A 205 15.46 7.41 -4.66
CA SER A 205 16.74 6.97 -5.28
C SER A 205 17.81 6.74 -4.22
N ASP A 206 18.59 5.68 -4.38
CA ASP A 206 19.83 5.41 -3.63
C ASP A 206 21.10 5.84 -4.41
N GLY A 207 20.92 6.58 -5.50
CA GLY A 207 22.00 7.01 -6.41
C GLY A 207 22.35 5.97 -7.48
N LYS A 208 21.84 4.74 -7.38
CA LYS A 208 22.02 3.68 -8.39
C LYS A 208 20.71 3.39 -9.09
N SER A 209 19.65 3.28 -8.32
CA SER A 209 18.30 2.90 -8.76
C SER A 209 17.28 3.98 -8.43
N ARG A 210 16.18 3.98 -9.15
CA ARG A 210 15.06 4.92 -8.99
C ARG A 210 13.72 4.23 -9.02
N ILE A 211 12.89 4.54 -8.03
CA ILE A 211 11.50 4.08 -7.92
C ILE A 211 10.61 5.31 -7.92
N VAL A 212 9.56 5.31 -8.72
CA VAL A 212 8.52 6.35 -8.72
C VAL A 212 7.19 5.75 -8.28
N VAL A 213 6.49 6.43 -7.38
CA VAL A 213 5.14 6.07 -6.95
C VAL A 213 4.22 7.24 -7.25
N SER A 214 3.20 7.00 -8.05
CA SER A 214 2.15 7.99 -8.33
C SER A 214 0.92 7.72 -7.47
N GLY A 215 0.22 8.76 -7.09
CA GLY A 215 -0.97 8.65 -6.23
C GLY A 215 -2.30 8.59 -6.99
N SER A 216 -2.29 8.82 -8.30
CA SER A 216 -3.53 8.95 -9.09
C SER A 216 -3.26 8.99 -10.59
N GLY A 217 -4.32 8.98 -11.38
CA GLY A 217 -4.27 9.10 -12.84
C GLY A 217 -4.09 10.52 -13.39
N TRP A 218 -3.98 11.54 -12.54
CA TRP A 218 -3.83 12.91 -13.01
C TRP A 218 -2.42 13.27 -13.46
N GLY A 219 -2.33 14.24 -14.37
CA GLY A 219 -1.06 14.81 -14.77
C GLY A 219 -0.12 13.83 -15.46
N GLN A 220 -0.64 12.95 -16.31
CA GLN A 220 0.11 11.86 -16.93
C GLN A 220 1.37 12.32 -17.67
N ASP A 221 1.34 13.43 -18.43
CA ASP A 221 2.51 13.97 -19.12
C ASP A 221 3.60 14.44 -18.14
N VAL A 222 3.18 15.06 -17.01
CA VAL A 222 4.09 15.46 -15.94
C VAL A 222 4.67 14.24 -15.26
N LEU A 223 3.84 13.22 -15.00
CA LEU A 223 4.28 11.96 -14.42
C LEU A 223 5.26 11.24 -15.34
N ALA A 224 4.97 11.13 -16.63
CA ALA A 224 5.89 10.50 -17.61
C ALA A 224 7.24 11.20 -17.62
N SER A 225 7.27 12.53 -17.61
CA SER A 225 8.51 13.30 -17.53
C SER A 225 9.24 13.09 -16.20
N PHE A 226 8.55 13.09 -15.07
CA PHE A 226 9.12 12.91 -13.74
C PHE A 226 9.66 11.49 -13.53
N ALA A 227 8.94 10.49 -14.02
CA ALA A 227 9.35 9.10 -13.95
C ALA A 227 10.42 8.72 -14.99
N GLY A 228 10.80 9.63 -15.90
CA GLY A 228 11.68 9.35 -17.01
C GLY A 228 12.94 8.59 -16.62
N GLY A 229 13.11 7.36 -17.16
CA GLY A 229 14.23 6.46 -16.90
C GLY A 229 14.27 5.93 -15.46
N ALA A 230 13.14 5.84 -14.75
CA ALA A 230 13.09 5.12 -13.49
C ALA A 230 13.05 3.60 -13.73
N ASP A 231 13.69 2.85 -12.85
CA ASP A 231 13.72 1.39 -12.93
C ASP A 231 12.32 0.80 -12.63
N VAL A 232 11.59 1.42 -11.70
CA VAL A 232 10.24 0.99 -11.30
C VAL A 232 9.28 2.17 -11.25
N LEU A 233 8.10 2.01 -11.87
CA LEU A 233 6.94 2.88 -11.67
C LEU A 233 5.82 2.09 -11.02
N VAL A 234 5.39 2.50 -9.82
CA VAL A 234 4.16 2.01 -9.17
C VAL A 234 3.03 2.94 -9.54
N HIS A 235 2.02 2.43 -10.23
CA HIS A 235 0.91 3.24 -10.76
C HIS A 235 -0.41 2.49 -10.68
N GLU A 236 -1.51 3.25 -10.64
CA GLU A 236 -2.85 2.70 -10.71
C GLU A 236 -3.28 2.48 -12.18
N ALA A 237 -4.26 1.60 -12.40
CA ALA A 237 -4.93 1.51 -13.68
C ALA A 237 -6.38 1.06 -13.53
N ALA A 238 -7.26 1.59 -14.37
CA ALA A 238 -8.66 1.24 -14.37
C ALA A 238 -9.14 0.83 -15.79
N TYR A 239 -9.96 -0.21 -15.85
CA TYR A 239 -10.78 -0.45 -17.03
C TYR A 239 -11.97 0.48 -16.97
N LEU A 240 -12.03 1.39 -17.91
CA LEU A 240 -13.02 2.47 -17.97
C LEU A 240 -13.89 2.27 -19.22
N PRO A 241 -14.94 1.43 -19.13
CA PRO A 241 -15.84 1.24 -20.27
C PRO A 241 -16.59 2.54 -20.54
N THR A 242 -16.74 2.87 -21.82
CA THR A 242 -17.60 3.96 -22.24
C THR A 242 -19.08 3.62 -22.04
N VAL A 243 -19.93 4.63 -21.94
CA VAL A 243 -21.39 4.44 -21.88
C VAL A 243 -21.87 3.58 -23.05
N ALA A 244 -21.39 3.87 -24.27
CA ALA A 244 -21.77 3.13 -25.48
C ALA A 244 -21.36 1.65 -25.44
N GLU A 245 -20.19 1.32 -24.87
CA GLU A 245 -19.75 -0.08 -24.69
C GLU A 245 -20.67 -0.82 -23.72
N LEU A 246 -21.05 -0.19 -22.59
CA LEU A 246 -21.96 -0.80 -21.62
C LEU A 246 -23.36 -1.00 -22.20
N GLU A 247 -23.91 0.01 -22.86
CA GLU A 247 -25.21 -0.09 -23.54
C GLU A 247 -25.20 -1.17 -24.62
N GLY A 248 -24.07 -1.32 -25.35
CA GLY A 248 -23.85 -2.37 -26.33
C GLY A 248 -23.93 -3.80 -25.74
N THR A 249 -23.71 -3.97 -24.45
CA THR A 249 -23.92 -5.26 -23.75
C THR A 249 -25.36 -5.49 -23.32
N GLY A 250 -26.26 -4.52 -23.52
CA GLY A 250 -27.63 -4.54 -23.03
C GLY A 250 -27.78 -4.10 -21.57
N ALA A 251 -26.72 -3.57 -20.97
CA ALA A 251 -26.78 -3.02 -19.61
C ALA A 251 -27.44 -1.63 -19.64
N GLU A 252 -28.32 -1.37 -18.67
CA GLU A 252 -28.86 -0.04 -18.43
C GLU A 252 -27.84 0.76 -17.58
N VAL A 253 -27.36 1.89 -18.11
CA VAL A 253 -26.43 2.78 -17.42
C VAL A 253 -27.24 3.85 -16.68
N ALA A 254 -27.43 3.67 -15.38
CA ALA A 254 -28.26 4.55 -14.57
C ALA A 254 -27.68 5.98 -14.43
N HIS A 255 -26.35 6.12 -14.44
CA HIS A 255 -25.63 7.38 -14.22
C HIS A 255 -24.45 7.52 -15.19
N PRO A 256 -24.71 7.78 -16.49
CA PRO A 256 -23.65 7.90 -17.50
C PRO A 256 -22.65 9.03 -17.18
N GLU A 257 -23.14 10.15 -16.65
CA GLU A 257 -22.32 11.28 -16.24
C GLU A 257 -21.31 10.93 -15.15
N ARG A 258 -21.65 9.99 -14.28
CA ARG A 258 -20.74 9.51 -13.24
C ARG A 258 -19.60 8.69 -13.80
N LEU A 259 -19.87 7.83 -14.78
CA LEU A 259 -18.82 7.06 -15.46
C LEU A 259 -17.80 7.96 -16.17
N GLU A 260 -18.29 8.99 -16.85
CA GLU A 260 -17.43 9.97 -17.51
C GLU A 260 -16.54 10.71 -16.49
N LEU A 261 -17.13 11.18 -15.38
CA LEU A 261 -16.38 11.82 -14.30
C LEU A 261 -15.36 10.85 -13.65
N GLU A 262 -15.73 9.59 -13.41
CA GLU A 262 -14.82 8.58 -12.87
C GLU A 262 -13.63 8.32 -13.79
N ALA A 263 -13.85 8.37 -15.12
CA ALA A 263 -12.78 8.22 -16.10
C ALA A 263 -11.73 9.34 -16.01
N GLU A 264 -12.09 10.54 -15.55
CA GLU A 264 -11.15 11.64 -15.36
C GLU A 264 -10.23 11.44 -14.14
N PHE A 265 -10.59 10.56 -13.20
CA PHE A 265 -9.82 10.32 -11.97
C PHE A 265 -8.76 9.22 -12.10
N HIS A 266 -8.84 8.41 -13.14
CA HIS A 266 -8.01 7.20 -13.27
C HIS A 266 -7.26 7.15 -14.58
N THR A 267 -6.11 6.47 -14.57
CA THR A 267 -5.42 6.09 -15.81
C THR A 267 -6.12 4.88 -16.41
N SER A 268 -6.53 4.99 -17.66
CA SER A 268 -7.07 3.84 -18.38
C SER A 268 -6.03 2.73 -18.50
N ILE A 269 -6.44 1.48 -18.30
CA ILE A 269 -5.60 0.31 -18.52
C ILE A 269 -5.08 0.23 -19.97
N LEU A 270 -5.77 0.87 -20.90
CA LEU A 270 -5.38 0.96 -22.32
C LEU A 270 -4.35 2.08 -22.57
N GLU A 271 -4.14 2.98 -21.62
CA GLU A 271 -3.22 4.11 -21.71
C GLU A 271 -1.97 3.96 -20.83
N VAL A 272 -2.06 3.15 -19.76
CA VAL A 272 -0.95 3.01 -18.81
C VAL A 272 0.32 2.44 -19.44
N GLY A 273 0.19 1.58 -20.45
CA GLY A 273 1.30 1.05 -21.24
C GLY A 273 2.01 2.15 -22.05
N LYS A 274 1.25 3.07 -22.64
CA LYS A 274 1.81 4.23 -23.36
C LYS A 274 2.56 5.17 -22.42
N LEU A 275 1.98 5.43 -21.23
CA LEU A 275 2.65 6.20 -20.18
C LEU A 275 4.01 5.59 -19.81
N ALA A 276 4.05 4.29 -19.54
CA ALA A 276 5.28 3.59 -19.18
C ALA A 276 6.33 3.62 -20.31
N THR A 277 5.90 3.47 -21.55
CA THR A 277 6.76 3.56 -22.75
C THR A 277 7.30 4.97 -22.93
N GLN A 278 6.45 6.00 -22.81
CA GLN A 278 6.87 7.40 -22.89
C GLN A 278 7.88 7.76 -21.79
N ALA A 279 7.69 7.24 -20.59
CA ALA A 279 8.60 7.43 -19.47
C ALA A 279 9.85 6.55 -19.52
N GLN A 280 9.96 5.62 -20.47
CA GLN A 280 11.08 4.67 -20.58
C GLN A 280 11.32 3.91 -19.27
N ILE A 281 10.27 3.35 -18.69
CA ILE A 281 10.30 2.58 -17.45
C ILE A 281 10.75 1.16 -17.78
N ASP A 282 11.58 0.55 -16.92
CA ASP A 282 11.96 -0.85 -17.08
C ASP A 282 10.88 -1.79 -16.55
N ARG A 283 10.26 -1.43 -15.41
CA ARG A 283 9.24 -2.25 -14.74
C ARG A 283 8.05 -1.42 -14.28
N LEU A 284 6.85 -1.78 -14.75
CA LEU A 284 5.59 -1.18 -14.37
C LEU A 284 4.88 -2.08 -13.34
N VAL A 285 4.70 -1.57 -12.12
CA VAL A 285 3.97 -2.22 -11.03
C VAL A 285 2.57 -1.64 -10.94
N LEU A 286 1.57 -2.44 -11.27
CA LEU A 286 0.18 -2.04 -11.28
C LEU A 286 -0.49 -2.35 -9.94
N VAL A 287 -1.04 -1.31 -9.33
CA VAL A 287 -1.80 -1.35 -8.07
C VAL A 287 -3.18 -0.73 -8.28
N ARG A 288 -4.07 -0.83 -7.31
CA ARG A 288 -5.41 -0.20 -7.32
C ARG A 288 -6.24 -0.55 -8.55
N LEU A 289 -6.04 -1.73 -9.12
CA LEU A 289 -6.74 -2.14 -10.34
C LEU A 289 -8.26 -2.10 -10.14
N ARG A 290 -8.95 -1.50 -11.09
CA ARG A 290 -10.38 -1.31 -11.07
C ARG A 290 -11.04 -1.71 -12.40
N PRO A 291 -12.00 -2.65 -12.41
CA PRO A 291 -12.30 -3.55 -11.29
C PRO A 291 -11.09 -4.46 -10.97
N PRO A 292 -11.07 -5.11 -9.80
CA PRO A 292 -10.06 -6.12 -9.53
C PRO A 292 -10.08 -7.18 -10.63
N PRO A 293 -8.93 -7.54 -11.23
CA PRO A 293 -8.89 -8.46 -12.36
C PRO A 293 -9.26 -9.88 -11.90
N PHE A 294 -9.94 -10.62 -12.76
CA PHE A 294 -10.13 -12.06 -12.57
C PHE A 294 -8.84 -12.83 -12.84
N PHE A 295 -8.04 -12.36 -13.82
CA PHE A 295 -6.77 -12.97 -14.20
C PHE A 295 -5.74 -11.89 -14.53
N ASP A 296 -4.55 -11.98 -13.93
CA ASP A 296 -3.43 -11.07 -14.21
C ASP A 296 -3.02 -11.08 -15.69
N LEU A 297 -3.14 -12.23 -16.34
CA LEU A 297 -2.84 -12.37 -17.75
C LEU A 297 -3.66 -11.42 -18.64
N GLN A 298 -4.91 -11.17 -18.29
CA GLN A 298 -5.76 -10.23 -19.04
C GLN A 298 -5.20 -8.81 -18.95
N VAL A 299 -4.85 -8.36 -17.74
CA VAL A 299 -4.24 -7.05 -17.52
C VAL A 299 -2.92 -6.91 -18.27
N ARG A 300 -2.03 -7.88 -18.09
CA ARG A 300 -0.72 -7.91 -18.79
C ARG A 300 -0.88 -7.85 -20.30
N SER A 301 -1.83 -8.59 -20.86
CA SER A 301 -2.08 -8.61 -22.30
C SER A 301 -2.55 -7.25 -22.84
N LEU A 302 -3.39 -6.54 -22.10
CA LEU A 302 -3.86 -5.21 -22.51
C LEU A 302 -2.73 -4.18 -22.48
N VAL A 303 -1.93 -4.17 -21.41
CA VAL A 303 -0.82 -3.24 -21.22
C VAL A 303 0.33 -3.51 -22.19
N ALA A 304 0.61 -4.78 -22.48
CA ALA A 304 1.67 -5.20 -23.40
C ALA A 304 1.44 -4.79 -24.86
N ASN A 305 0.26 -4.29 -25.22
CA ASN A 305 0.04 -3.74 -26.56
C ASN A 305 0.89 -2.46 -26.82
N ASP A 306 1.19 -1.71 -25.77
CA ASP A 306 1.89 -0.42 -25.86
C ASP A 306 3.15 -0.34 -24.99
N TYR A 307 3.53 -1.44 -24.31
CA TYR A 307 4.69 -1.47 -23.41
C TYR A 307 5.41 -2.82 -23.46
N GLU A 308 6.72 -2.78 -23.73
CA GLU A 308 7.57 -3.97 -23.85
C GLU A 308 8.34 -4.34 -22.57
N GLY A 309 8.33 -3.45 -21.56
CA GLY A 309 8.99 -3.69 -20.28
C GLY A 309 8.26 -4.71 -19.41
N GLU A 310 8.78 -4.94 -18.21
CA GLU A 310 8.17 -5.89 -17.27
C GLU A 310 6.89 -5.33 -16.66
N ILE A 311 5.80 -6.11 -16.69
CA ILE A 311 4.50 -5.75 -16.11
C ILE A 311 4.26 -6.64 -14.89
N VAL A 312 4.16 -6.02 -13.72
CA VAL A 312 3.81 -6.67 -12.45
C VAL A 312 2.39 -6.27 -12.07
N VAL A 313 1.47 -7.22 -12.05
CA VAL A 313 0.15 -7.05 -11.44
C VAL A 313 0.30 -7.41 -9.97
N ALA A 314 0.41 -6.39 -9.12
CA ALA A 314 0.83 -6.58 -7.74
C ALA A 314 -0.30 -7.09 -6.82
N ASN A 315 0.08 -7.91 -5.86
CA ASN A 315 -0.73 -8.31 -4.71
C ASN A 315 -0.15 -7.69 -3.43
N ASP A 316 -0.94 -7.70 -2.36
CA ASP A 316 -0.45 -7.26 -1.05
C ASP A 316 0.73 -8.14 -0.60
N GLY A 317 1.81 -7.51 -0.20
CA GLY A 317 3.04 -8.16 0.24
C GLY A 317 4.06 -8.45 -0.88
N ASP A 318 3.76 -8.17 -2.15
CA ASP A 318 4.73 -8.35 -3.23
C ASP A 318 5.89 -7.34 -3.08
N THR A 319 7.12 -7.83 -3.21
CA THR A 319 8.34 -7.01 -3.20
C THR A 319 8.97 -7.00 -4.58
N VAL A 320 9.32 -5.82 -5.04
CA VAL A 320 9.93 -5.58 -6.35
C VAL A 320 11.24 -4.82 -6.17
N PHE A 321 12.29 -5.32 -6.78
CA PHE A 321 13.61 -4.68 -6.82
C PHE A 321 13.79 -3.98 -8.16
N PRO A 322 14.43 -2.81 -8.19
CA PRO A 322 14.83 -2.12 -9.42
C PRO A 322 15.68 -2.95 -10.36
#